data_2b0fc4fddf21a6d4c91eede59a47388e
#
_entry.id   2b0fc4fddf21a6d4c91eede59a47388e
#
_cell.length_a   1.000
_cell.length_b   1.000
_cell.length_c   1.000
_cell.angle_alpha   90.00
_cell.angle_beta   90.00
_cell.angle_gamma   90.00
#
_symmetry.space_group_name_H-M   'P 1'
#
loop_
_entity.id
_entity.type
_entity.pdbx_description
1 polymer ?
#
loop_
_entity_poly.entity_id
_entity_poly.type
_entity_poly.pdbx_seq_one_letter_code
_entity_poly.pdbx_strand_id
1 'polypeptide(L)'
;MSKIAFVFPGQGSQTVGMCKDLYDNYTCARKVFEAADEALGFSISDMCFNGPEDQLRLTFNTQPAILTASVACAEVLKENGLSCEVAAGHSLGEYSALVLAGALDFADAVRIVRKRGQFMQEAVPVGEGSMAAVLGIESDKIIDICRTVEAECGEAVQAVNFNCPGQVVIAGSVGAVDKALAALKEAGAKRAVLLPVSAPFHSTLMQPASKRLAEVFETITFHDAKIPVVANVTATEVTKGEEIKESLIRQAAMPVLWETSVNHMIAGLSLIHISEPTRLDVIS
;
A
#
# COMPACT_ATOMS: atom_id res chain seq x y z
N MET A 1 0.11 -18.37 -24.63
CA MET A 1 -0.79 -18.29 -23.46
C MET A 1 -0.75 -16.85 -22.99
N SER A 2 -1.89 -16.29 -22.57
CA SER A 2 -1.92 -14.95 -21.98
C SER A 2 -1.18 -15.00 -20.64
N LYS A 3 -0.31 -14.04 -20.39
CA LYS A 3 0.39 -13.93 -19.12
C LYS A 3 -0.50 -13.20 -18.11
N ILE A 4 -0.41 -13.54 -16.84
CA ILE A 4 -1.24 -13.02 -15.76
C ILE A 4 -0.35 -12.29 -14.75
N ALA A 5 -0.78 -11.09 -14.33
CA ALA A 5 -0.22 -10.40 -13.18
C ALA A 5 -1.23 -10.43 -12.02
N PHE A 6 -0.79 -10.72 -10.81
CA PHE A 6 -1.60 -10.51 -9.62
C PHE A 6 -1.24 -9.16 -8.99
N VAL A 7 -2.28 -8.36 -8.76
CA VAL A 7 -2.13 -7.05 -8.13
C VAL A 7 -2.92 -6.98 -6.83
N PHE A 8 -2.31 -6.38 -5.81
CA PHE A 8 -2.83 -6.36 -4.45
C PHE A 8 -3.15 -4.94 -4.00
N PRO A 9 -4.33 -4.70 -3.41
CA PRO A 9 -4.75 -3.39 -2.96
C PRO A 9 -3.98 -2.91 -1.73
N GLY A 10 -4.00 -1.59 -1.52
CA GLY A 10 -3.51 -0.93 -0.34
C GLY A 10 -4.62 -0.51 0.63
N GLN A 11 -4.24 0.31 1.61
CA GLN A 11 -5.15 0.89 2.58
C GLN A 11 -6.24 1.72 1.88
N GLY A 12 -7.48 1.59 2.35
CA GLY A 12 -8.68 2.17 1.75
C GLY A 12 -9.61 1.12 1.14
N SER A 13 -9.11 -0.10 0.86
CA SER A 13 -9.90 -1.20 0.30
C SER A 13 -10.64 -2.04 1.35
N GLN A 14 -10.32 -1.87 2.66
CA GLN A 14 -10.95 -2.64 3.73
C GLN A 14 -12.43 -2.30 3.89
N THR A 15 -13.23 -3.33 4.10
CA THR A 15 -14.65 -3.23 4.46
C THR A 15 -15.02 -4.30 5.46
N VAL A 16 -15.94 -4.00 6.38
CA VAL A 16 -16.49 -5.02 7.27
C VAL A 16 -17.25 -6.06 6.44
N GLY A 17 -17.01 -7.32 6.71
CA GLY A 17 -17.53 -8.46 5.95
C GLY A 17 -16.58 -8.99 4.87
N MET A 18 -15.44 -8.32 4.60
CA MET A 18 -14.51 -8.72 3.54
C MET A 18 -14.01 -10.17 3.73
N CYS A 19 -14.04 -10.95 2.64
CA CYS A 19 -13.60 -12.36 2.58
C CYS A 19 -14.29 -13.34 3.54
N LYS A 20 -15.42 -12.95 4.16
CA LYS A 20 -16.18 -13.86 5.03
C LYS A 20 -16.70 -15.08 4.26
N ASP A 21 -17.14 -14.87 3.05
CA ASP A 21 -17.59 -15.92 2.12
C ASP A 21 -16.45 -16.87 1.74
N LEU A 22 -15.24 -16.37 1.52
CA LEU A 22 -14.07 -17.20 1.26
C LEU A 22 -13.69 -18.02 2.50
N TYR A 23 -13.69 -17.40 3.67
CA TYR A 23 -13.45 -18.10 4.94
C TYR A 23 -14.43 -19.24 5.18
N ASP A 24 -15.70 -19.04 4.90
CA ASP A 24 -16.75 -20.03 5.13
C ASP A 24 -16.68 -21.20 4.14
N ASN A 25 -16.29 -20.95 2.88
CA ASN A 25 -16.39 -21.92 1.80
C ASN A 25 -15.05 -22.58 1.40
N TYR A 26 -13.90 -21.98 1.74
CA TYR A 26 -12.58 -22.49 1.34
C TYR A 26 -11.67 -22.73 2.54
N THR A 27 -11.23 -23.99 2.68
CA THR A 27 -10.33 -24.37 3.78
C THR A 27 -8.98 -23.66 3.71
N CYS A 28 -8.45 -23.37 2.51
CA CYS A 28 -7.22 -22.61 2.35
C CYS A 28 -7.36 -21.17 2.87
N ALA A 29 -8.46 -20.48 2.56
CA ALA A 29 -8.72 -19.13 3.06
C ALA A 29 -8.89 -19.12 4.59
N ARG A 30 -9.64 -20.08 5.15
CA ARG A 30 -9.80 -20.23 6.59
C ARG A 30 -8.48 -20.34 7.32
N LYS A 31 -7.57 -21.21 6.83
CA LYS A 31 -6.23 -21.39 7.41
C LYS A 31 -5.41 -20.09 7.41
N VAL A 32 -5.55 -19.24 6.38
CA VAL A 32 -4.86 -17.95 6.33
C VAL A 32 -5.36 -17.03 7.45
N PHE A 33 -6.67 -16.92 7.66
CA PHE A 33 -7.22 -16.10 8.74
C PHE A 33 -6.85 -16.63 10.13
N GLU A 34 -6.93 -17.94 10.34
CA GLU A 34 -6.52 -18.60 11.60
C GLU A 34 -5.03 -18.35 11.90
N ALA A 35 -4.17 -18.47 10.89
CA ALA A 35 -2.73 -18.20 11.04
C ALA A 35 -2.45 -16.71 11.33
N ALA A 36 -3.25 -15.79 10.79
CA ALA A 36 -3.14 -14.37 11.10
C ALA A 36 -3.54 -14.08 12.55
N ASP A 37 -4.63 -14.66 13.02
CA ASP A 37 -5.09 -14.54 14.41
C ASP A 37 -4.02 -15.08 15.39
N GLU A 38 -3.44 -16.23 15.10
CA GLU A 38 -2.35 -16.81 15.88
C GLU A 38 -1.10 -15.89 15.87
N ALA A 39 -0.69 -15.40 14.71
CA ALA A 39 0.49 -14.54 14.56
C ALA A 39 0.37 -13.21 15.31
N LEU A 40 -0.85 -12.67 15.39
CA LEU A 40 -1.15 -11.39 16.06
C LEU A 40 -1.48 -11.53 17.54
N GLY A 41 -1.94 -12.72 17.98
CA GLY A 41 -2.41 -12.97 19.34
C GLY A 41 -3.79 -12.35 19.64
N PHE A 42 -4.54 -11.96 18.61
CA PHE A 42 -5.94 -11.51 18.68
C PHE A 42 -6.66 -11.82 17.36
N SER A 43 -8.00 -11.81 17.38
CA SER A 43 -8.81 -12.13 16.20
C SER A 43 -8.91 -10.97 15.23
N ILE A 44 -8.01 -10.92 14.24
CA ILE A 44 -8.13 -10.01 13.08
C ILE A 44 -9.26 -10.49 12.16
N SER A 45 -9.54 -11.81 12.14
CA SER A 45 -10.63 -12.41 11.39
C SER A 45 -11.99 -11.85 11.85
N ASP A 46 -12.25 -11.80 13.17
CA ASP A 46 -13.48 -11.22 13.72
C ASP A 46 -13.61 -9.74 13.34
N MET A 47 -12.53 -8.99 13.42
CA MET A 47 -12.50 -7.59 13.01
C MET A 47 -12.81 -7.41 11.50
N CYS A 48 -12.29 -8.29 10.64
CA CYS A 48 -12.60 -8.28 9.22
C CYS A 48 -14.06 -8.60 8.95
N PHE A 49 -14.65 -9.56 9.66
CA PHE A 49 -15.99 -10.07 9.37
C PHE A 49 -17.10 -9.25 10.05
N ASN A 50 -16.87 -8.84 11.28
CA ASN A 50 -17.89 -8.25 12.15
C ASN A 50 -17.59 -6.80 12.57
N GLY A 51 -16.37 -6.30 12.33
CA GLY A 51 -15.93 -4.97 12.70
C GLY A 51 -15.56 -4.86 14.18
N PRO A 52 -15.75 -3.69 14.81
CA PRO A 52 -16.41 -2.49 14.26
C PRO A 52 -15.55 -1.73 13.24
N GLU A 53 -16.20 -0.99 12.35
CA GLU A 53 -15.56 -0.32 11.22
C GLU A 53 -14.53 0.73 11.64
N ASP A 54 -14.75 1.45 12.72
CA ASP A 54 -13.83 2.43 13.26
C ASP A 54 -12.52 1.78 13.72
N GLN A 55 -12.56 0.58 14.29
CA GLN A 55 -11.36 -0.18 14.65
C GLN A 55 -10.65 -0.74 13.42
N LEU A 56 -11.38 -1.22 12.43
CA LEU A 56 -10.83 -1.71 11.17
C LEU A 56 -10.12 -0.60 10.38
N ARG A 57 -10.56 0.66 10.52
CA ARG A 57 -9.97 1.85 9.87
C ARG A 57 -8.66 2.33 10.51
N LEU A 58 -8.34 1.91 11.72
CA LEU A 58 -7.06 2.26 12.33
C LEU A 58 -5.91 1.63 11.53
N THR A 59 -4.96 2.43 11.07
CA THR A 59 -3.89 2.01 10.14
C THR A 59 -3.21 0.72 10.57
N PHE A 60 -2.93 0.55 11.87
CA PHE A 60 -2.28 -0.65 12.41
C PHE A 60 -3.19 -1.88 12.47
N ASN A 61 -4.51 -1.74 12.33
CA ASN A 61 -5.47 -2.82 12.12
C ASN A 61 -5.74 -3.05 10.64
N THR A 62 -5.91 -1.97 9.88
CA THR A 62 -6.16 -2.01 8.44
C THR A 62 -5.10 -2.81 7.70
N GLN A 63 -3.83 -2.56 8.00
CA GLN A 63 -2.74 -3.20 7.26
C GLN A 63 -2.73 -4.72 7.39
N PRO A 64 -2.72 -5.34 8.59
CA PRO A 64 -2.80 -6.79 8.70
C PRO A 64 -4.12 -7.37 8.20
N ALA A 65 -5.23 -6.65 8.32
CA ALA A 65 -6.52 -7.08 7.80
C ALA A 65 -6.52 -7.23 6.26
N ILE A 66 -6.04 -6.20 5.54
CA ILE A 66 -5.93 -6.24 4.07
C ILE A 66 -4.93 -7.31 3.61
N LEU A 67 -3.77 -7.42 4.27
CA LEU A 67 -2.79 -8.44 3.92
C LEU A 67 -3.39 -9.85 4.08
N THR A 68 -4.09 -10.12 5.18
CA THR A 68 -4.72 -11.41 5.43
C THR A 68 -5.78 -11.72 4.38
N ALA A 69 -6.68 -10.77 4.09
CA ALA A 69 -7.71 -10.92 3.07
C ALA A 69 -7.11 -11.17 1.68
N SER A 70 -6.09 -10.39 1.29
CA SER A 70 -5.40 -10.52 0.01
C SER A 70 -4.71 -11.88 -0.16
N VAL A 71 -4.03 -12.35 0.89
CA VAL A 71 -3.38 -13.68 0.85
C VAL A 71 -4.43 -14.80 0.82
N ALA A 72 -5.54 -14.65 1.56
CA ALA A 72 -6.64 -15.62 1.50
C ALA A 72 -7.23 -15.73 0.09
N CYS A 73 -7.47 -14.60 -0.59
CA CYS A 73 -7.90 -14.57 -1.99
C CYS A 73 -6.88 -15.26 -2.91
N ALA A 74 -5.59 -14.97 -2.73
CA ALA A 74 -4.53 -15.57 -3.54
C ALA A 74 -4.43 -17.09 -3.38
N GLU A 75 -4.60 -17.60 -2.15
CA GLU A 75 -4.62 -19.05 -1.90
C GLU A 75 -5.83 -19.73 -2.53
N VAL A 76 -7.02 -19.10 -2.54
CA VAL A 76 -8.19 -19.61 -3.26
C VAL A 76 -7.94 -19.64 -4.77
N LEU A 77 -7.33 -18.61 -5.35
CA LEU A 77 -6.98 -18.58 -6.78
C LEU A 77 -6.00 -19.70 -7.13
N LYS A 78 -4.98 -19.93 -6.30
CA LYS A 78 -4.01 -21.03 -6.48
C LYS A 78 -4.69 -22.39 -6.40
N GLU A 79 -5.59 -22.62 -5.43
CA GLU A 79 -6.35 -23.87 -5.30
C GLU A 79 -7.20 -24.15 -6.54
N ASN A 80 -7.65 -23.09 -7.23
CA ASN A 80 -8.39 -23.17 -8.49
C ASN A 80 -7.47 -23.19 -9.74
N GLY A 81 -6.17 -23.40 -9.60
CA GLY A 81 -5.21 -23.57 -10.69
C GLY A 81 -4.76 -22.28 -11.36
N LEU A 82 -5.03 -21.13 -10.77
CA LEU A 82 -4.55 -19.83 -11.28
C LEU A 82 -3.16 -19.50 -10.70
N SER A 83 -2.26 -19.07 -11.58
CA SER A 83 -0.92 -18.60 -11.23
C SER A 83 -0.61 -17.31 -11.99
N CYS A 84 0.38 -16.57 -11.55
CA CYS A 84 0.84 -15.35 -12.21
C CYS A 84 2.33 -15.41 -12.51
N GLU A 85 2.76 -14.64 -13.50
CA GLU A 85 4.17 -14.50 -13.91
C GLU A 85 4.84 -13.32 -13.21
N VAL A 86 4.06 -12.37 -12.70
CA VAL A 86 4.53 -11.20 -11.96
C VAL A 86 3.48 -10.80 -10.94
N ALA A 87 3.93 -10.24 -9.83
CA ALA A 87 3.03 -9.66 -8.84
C ALA A 87 3.41 -8.21 -8.54
N ALA A 88 2.43 -7.42 -8.12
CA ALA A 88 2.63 -6.07 -7.61
C ALA A 88 1.59 -5.75 -6.54
N GLY A 89 1.85 -4.75 -5.72
CA GLY A 89 0.87 -4.29 -4.75
C GLY A 89 1.06 -2.82 -4.42
N HIS A 90 -0.04 -2.11 -4.18
CA HIS A 90 0.00 -0.70 -3.84
C HIS A 90 0.32 -0.53 -2.36
N SER A 91 1.45 0.10 -2.02
CA SER A 91 1.86 0.37 -0.63
C SER A 91 1.85 -0.91 0.24
N LEU A 92 0.86 -1.08 1.10
CA LEU A 92 0.63 -2.30 1.88
C LEU A 92 0.56 -3.55 0.99
N GLY A 93 -0.07 -3.44 -0.17
CA GLY A 93 -0.23 -4.56 -1.11
C GLY A 93 1.08 -5.17 -1.59
N GLU A 94 2.19 -4.43 -1.59
CA GLU A 94 3.51 -4.96 -1.93
C GLU A 94 3.92 -6.11 -0.97
N TYR A 95 3.56 -6.02 0.32
CA TYR A 95 3.79 -7.11 1.27
C TYR A 95 2.96 -8.35 0.93
N SER A 96 1.71 -8.18 0.47
CA SER A 96 0.88 -9.29 -0.01
C SER A 96 1.49 -9.96 -1.24
N ALA A 97 2.00 -9.17 -2.19
CA ALA A 97 2.70 -9.67 -3.38
C ALA A 97 3.96 -10.45 -3.00
N LEU A 98 4.73 -9.98 -2.02
CA LEU A 98 5.95 -10.65 -1.53
C LEU A 98 5.64 -11.95 -0.80
N VAL A 99 4.55 -12.05 -0.05
CA VAL A 99 4.07 -13.31 0.53
C VAL A 99 3.69 -14.29 -0.57
N LEU A 100 2.92 -13.86 -1.57
CA LEU A 100 2.57 -14.70 -2.73
C LEU A 100 3.81 -15.21 -3.46
N ALA A 101 4.81 -14.35 -3.65
CA ALA A 101 6.07 -14.68 -4.31
C ALA A 101 7.00 -15.56 -3.45
N GLY A 102 6.66 -15.82 -2.18
CA GLY A 102 7.46 -16.61 -1.24
C GLY A 102 8.72 -15.89 -0.74
N ALA A 103 8.78 -14.57 -0.86
CA ALA A 103 9.88 -13.74 -0.37
C ALA A 103 9.74 -13.42 1.13
N LEU A 104 8.53 -13.42 1.66
CA LEU A 104 8.21 -13.24 3.08
C LEU A 104 7.31 -14.35 3.58
N ASP A 105 7.59 -14.87 4.77
CA ASP A 105 6.69 -15.77 5.47
C ASP A 105 5.44 -15.00 5.91
N PHE A 106 4.26 -15.61 5.75
CA PHE A 106 2.98 -14.96 6.03
C PHE A 106 2.86 -14.47 7.47
N ALA A 107 3.24 -15.29 8.45
CA ALA A 107 3.15 -14.91 9.86
C ALA A 107 4.05 -13.71 10.19
N ASP A 108 5.25 -13.65 9.60
CA ASP A 108 6.15 -12.50 9.76
C ASP A 108 5.59 -11.27 9.04
N ALA A 109 5.08 -11.43 7.83
CA ALA A 109 4.46 -10.32 7.09
C ALA A 109 3.30 -9.68 7.87
N VAL A 110 2.42 -10.49 8.47
CA VAL A 110 1.30 -10.01 9.31
C VAL A 110 1.80 -9.20 10.49
N ARG A 111 2.83 -9.69 11.21
CA ARG A 111 3.44 -8.96 12.34
C ARG A 111 4.13 -7.66 11.89
N ILE A 112 4.85 -7.73 10.77
CA ILE A 112 5.55 -6.57 10.17
C ILE A 112 4.55 -5.47 9.83
N VAL A 113 3.49 -5.77 9.08
CA VAL A 113 2.56 -4.73 8.63
C VAL A 113 1.74 -4.14 9.78
N ARG A 114 1.52 -4.91 10.85
CA ARG A 114 0.98 -4.39 12.11
C ARG A 114 1.89 -3.32 12.71
N LYS A 115 3.19 -3.63 12.86
CA LYS A 115 4.20 -2.69 13.35
C LYS A 115 4.35 -1.51 12.38
N ARG A 116 4.36 -1.76 11.06
CA ARG A 116 4.41 -0.71 10.02
C ARG A 116 3.27 0.29 10.23
N GLY A 117 2.04 -0.18 10.39
CA GLY A 117 0.89 0.67 10.65
C GLY A 117 1.05 1.51 11.92
N GLN A 118 1.57 0.93 13.00
CA GLN A 118 1.87 1.64 14.25
C GLN A 118 2.96 2.71 14.03
N PHE A 119 4.09 2.34 13.43
CA PHE A 119 5.20 3.26 13.22
C PHE A 119 4.83 4.44 12.32
N MET A 120 4.07 4.18 11.27
CA MET A 120 3.60 5.23 10.36
C MET A 120 2.58 6.17 11.05
N GLN A 121 1.71 5.64 11.91
CA GLN A 121 0.78 6.46 12.69
C GLN A 121 1.47 7.29 13.76
N GLU A 122 2.54 6.77 14.36
CA GLU A 122 3.32 7.43 15.42
C GLU A 122 4.39 8.39 14.86
N ALA A 123 4.73 8.31 13.57
CA ALA A 123 5.81 9.11 12.97
C ALA A 123 5.51 10.62 12.98
N VAL A 124 4.24 10.99 12.92
CA VAL A 124 3.78 12.38 12.97
C VAL A 124 2.59 12.46 13.95
N PRO A 125 2.58 13.43 14.86
CA PRO A 125 1.45 13.62 15.77
C PRO A 125 0.13 13.81 15.03
N VAL A 126 -0.95 13.28 15.62
CA VAL A 126 -2.30 13.42 15.04
C VAL A 126 -2.66 14.91 14.88
N GLY A 127 -3.08 15.29 13.68
CA GLY A 127 -3.43 16.66 13.35
C GLY A 127 -2.28 17.52 12.80
N GLU A 128 -1.05 17.00 12.74
CA GLU A 128 0.10 17.71 12.14
C GLU A 128 0.37 17.28 10.70
N GLY A 129 -0.03 16.07 10.32
CA GLY A 129 0.11 15.53 8.97
C GLY A 129 -1.21 15.46 8.20
N SER A 130 -1.14 15.55 6.88
CA SER A 130 -2.29 15.50 5.99
C SER A 130 -1.93 14.90 4.64
N MET A 131 -2.95 14.41 3.94
CA MET A 131 -2.85 13.97 2.55
C MET A 131 -4.03 14.51 1.73
N ALA A 132 -3.81 14.70 0.43
CA ALA A 132 -4.86 15.14 -0.46
C ALA A 132 -4.75 14.50 -1.85
N ALA A 133 -5.89 14.12 -2.43
CA ALA A 133 -5.98 13.65 -3.81
C ALA A 133 -6.11 14.83 -4.78
N VAL A 134 -5.30 14.83 -5.82
CA VAL A 134 -5.27 15.83 -6.88
C VAL A 134 -5.58 15.16 -8.21
N LEU A 135 -6.57 15.68 -8.93
CA LEU A 135 -7.03 15.11 -10.19
C LEU A 135 -7.06 16.13 -11.32
N GLY A 136 -6.76 15.66 -12.51
CA GLY A 136 -6.96 16.40 -13.76
C GLY A 136 -5.92 17.46 -14.07
N ILE A 137 -4.70 17.27 -13.57
CA ILE A 137 -3.51 18.07 -13.86
C ILE A 137 -2.31 17.13 -14.00
N GLU A 138 -1.33 17.51 -14.81
CA GLU A 138 -0.13 16.71 -15.07
C GLU A 138 0.73 16.53 -13.81
N SER A 139 1.29 15.31 -13.64
CA SER A 139 2.06 14.93 -12.46
C SER A 139 3.29 15.83 -12.23
N ASP A 140 4.01 16.19 -13.29
CA ASP A 140 5.18 17.08 -13.20
C ASP A 140 4.80 18.45 -12.64
N LYS A 141 3.64 18.99 -13.04
CA LYS A 141 3.15 20.26 -12.53
C LYS A 141 2.78 20.18 -11.04
N ILE A 142 2.24 19.02 -10.59
CA ILE A 142 1.97 18.78 -9.17
C ILE A 142 3.29 18.76 -8.38
N ILE A 143 4.30 18.05 -8.89
CA ILE A 143 5.62 17.98 -8.26
C ILE A 143 6.24 19.38 -8.12
N ASP A 144 6.22 20.18 -9.17
CA ASP A 144 6.80 21.52 -9.16
C ASP A 144 6.08 22.46 -8.21
N ILE A 145 4.75 22.41 -8.14
CA ILE A 145 3.95 23.17 -7.17
C ILE A 145 4.27 22.75 -5.73
N CYS A 146 4.35 21.45 -5.45
CA CYS A 146 4.74 20.97 -4.12
C CYS A 146 6.13 21.48 -3.72
N ARG A 147 7.11 21.37 -4.63
CA ARG A 147 8.48 21.90 -4.38
C ARG A 147 8.50 23.40 -4.11
N THR A 148 7.72 24.16 -4.86
CA THR A 148 7.62 25.61 -4.67
C THR A 148 7.04 25.94 -3.30
N VAL A 149 5.92 25.30 -2.93
CA VAL A 149 5.28 25.51 -1.63
C VAL A 149 6.20 25.08 -0.48
N GLU A 150 6.88 23.91 -0.60
CA GLU A 150 7.85 23.44 0.40
C GLU A 150 8.99 24.43 0.60
N ALA A 151 9.54 25.00 -0.50
CA ALA A 151 10.59 26.01 -0.43
C ALA A 151 10.12 27.35 0.20
N GLU A 152 8.88 27.74 -0.05
CA GLU A 152 8.31 29.01 0.47
C GLU A 152 7.92 28.93 1.94
N CYS A 153 7.38 27.78 2.40
CA CYS A 153 6.90 27.66 3.78
C CYS A 153 7.87 26.97 4.73
N GLY A 154 8.90 26.29 4.21
CA GLY A 154 9.85 25.52 5.02
C GLY A 154 9.27 24.25 5.66
N GLU A 155 8.08 23.82 5.22
CA GLU A 155 7.38 22.63 5.71
C GLU A 155 7.20 21.63 4.58
N ALA A 156 7.28 20.32 4.89
CA ALA A 156 7.21 19.27 3.89
C ALA A 156 5.84 19.18 3.22
N VAL A 157 5.81 19.13 1.87
CA VAL A 157 4.69 18.71 1.06
C VAL A 157 5.19 18.10 -0.24
N GLN A 158 4.78 16.86 -0.53
CA GLN A 158 5.35 16.07 -1.63
C GLN A 158 4.27 15.30 -2.38
N ALA A 159 4.48 15.06 -3.68
CA ALA A 159 3.71 14.08 -4.44
C ALA A 159 4.16 12.68 -4.02
N VAL A 160 3.22 11.88 -3.52
CA VAL A 160 3.56 10.61 -2.86
C VAL A 160 2.94 9.36 -3.48
N ASN A 161 1.74 9.43 -4.08
CA ASN A 161 1.16 8.30 -4.79
C ASN A 161 0.81 8.70 -6.21
N PHE A 162 1.49 8.13 -7.18
CA PHE A 162 1.21 8.29 -8.61
C PHE A 162 0.32 7.14 -9.04
N ASN A 163 -1.02 7.32 -8.90
CA ASN A 163 -1.98 6.22 -8.99
C ASN A 163 -2.36 5.85 -10.43
N CYS A 164 -2.64 6.85 -11.25
CA CYS A 164 -2.94 6.68 -12.68
C CYS A 164 -2.77 8.03 -13.39
N PRO A 165 -2.84 8.08 -14.74
CA PRO A 165 -2.75 9.34 -15.47
C PRO A 165 -3.71 10.40 -14.92
N GLY A 166 -3.15 11.52 -14.47
CA GLY A 166 -3.92 12.64 -13.91
C GLY A 166 -4.48 12.44 -12.51
N GLN A 167 -4.05 11.41 -11.76
CA GLN A 167 -4.39 11.24 -10.35
C GLN A 167 -3.13 11.04 -9.51
N VAL A 168 -2.82 12.01 -8.67
CA VAL A 168 -1.69 11.98 -7.74
C VAL A 168 -2.18 12.35 -6.34
N VAL A 169 -1.64 11.69 -5.33
CA VAL A 169 -1.83 12.08 -3.93
C VAL A 169 -0.61 12.86 -3.47
N ILE A 170 -0.84 13.98 -2.78
CA ILE A 170 0.18 14.75 -2.08
C ILE A 170 0.07 14.53 -0.57
N ALA A 171 1.19 14.60 0.13
CA ALA A 171 1.27 14.43 1.58
C ALA A 171 2.31 15.36 2.19
N GLY A 172 2.06 15.78 3.42
CA GLY A 172 2.96 16.68 4.14
C GLY A 172 2.39 17.19 5.45
N SER A 173 2.91 18.30 5.96
CA SER A 173 2.29 19.01 7.08
C SER A 173 0.95 19.61 6.66
N VAL A 174 0.03 19.74 7.59
CA VAL A 174 -1.32 20.30 7.31
C VAL A 174 -1.22 21.65 6.62
N GLY A 175 -0.40 22.57 7.15
CA GLY A 175 -0.26 23.93 6.59
C GLY A 175 0.32 23.94 5.16
N ALA A 176 1.30 23.10 4.88
CA ALA A 176 1.89 23.01 3.54
C ALA A 176 0.95 22.34 2.54
N VAL A 177 0.21 21.28 2.95
CA VAL A 177 -0.81 20.63 2.11
C VAL A 177 -1.92 21.63 1.75
N ASP A 178 -2.41 22.42 2.70
CA ASP A 178 -3.46 23.44 2.44
C ASP A 178 -2.99 24.48 1.44
N LYS A 179 -1.75 24.99 1.56
CA LYS A 179 -1.16 25.91 0.60
C LYS A 179 -1.00 25.28 -0.78
N ALA A 180 -0.51 24.03 -0.83
CA ALA A 180 -0.38 23.30 -2.09
C ALA A 180 -1.74 23.09 -2.76
N LEU A 181 -2.78 22.76 -2.01
CA LEU A 181 -4.15 22.60 -2.53
C LEU A 181 -4.67 23.89 -3.16
N ALA A 182 -4.42 25.05 -2.55
CA ALA A 182 -4.80 26.36 -3.11
C ALA A 182 -4.06 26.60 -4.43
N ALA A 183 -2.74 26.45 -4.46
CA ALA A 183 -1.92 26.64 -5.67
C ALA A 183 -2.29 25.67 -6.80
N LEU A 184 -2.57 24.41 -6.48
CA LEU A 184 -3.00 23.39 -7.44
C LEU A 184 -4.36 23.72 -8.07
N LYS A 185 -5.31 24.25 -7.29
CA LYS A 185 -6.60 24.72 -7.83
C LYS A 185 -6.42 25.89 -8.78
N GLU A 186 -5.60 26.89 -8.42
CA GLU A 186 -5.26 28.02 -9.28
C GLU A 186 -4.53 27.57 -10.56
N ALA A 187 -3.71 26.53 -10.48
CA ALA A 187 -3.02 25.93 -11.61
C ALA A 187 -3.92 25.10 -12.53
N GLY A 188 -5.21 24.90 -12.19
CA GLY A 188 -6.20 24.23 -13.02
C GLY A 188 -6.48 22.78 -12.67
N ALA A 189 -6.13 22.31 -11.47
CA ALA A 189 -6.56 20.99 -11.00
C ALA A 189 -8.09 20.91 -10.97
N LYS A 190 -8.66 19.89 -11.62
CA LYS A 190 -10.12 19.69 -11.68
C LYS A 190 -10.70 19.35 -10.31
N ARG A 191 -9.94 18.63 -9.50
CA ARG A 191 -10.30 18.29 -8.13
C ARG A 191 -9.05 18.23 -7.26
N ALA A 192 -9.13 18.78 -6.07
CA ALA A 192 -8.08 18.74 -5.06
C ALA A 192 -8.78 18.66 -3.70
N VAL A 193 -8.71 17.48 -3.04
CA VAL A 193 -9.55 17.13 -1.88
C VAL A 193 -8.72 16.44 -0.81
N LEU A 194 -8.87 16.89 0.44
CA LEU A 194 -8.29 16.24 1.61
C LEU A 194 -8.80 14.81 1.77
N LEU A 195 -7.90 13.92 2.16
CA LEU A 195 -8.21 12.54 2.47
C LEU A 195 -8.48 12.37 3.96
N PRO A 196 -9.37 11.44 4.37
CA PRO A 196 -9.68 11.19 5.77
C PRO A 196 -8.59 10.35 6.46
N VAL A 197 -7.34 10.78 6.35
CA VAL A 197 -6.17 10.16 6.98
C VAL A 197 -5.39 11.21 7.76
N SER A 198 -4.79 10.81 8.88
CA SER A 198 -4.11 11.71 9.82
C SER A 198 -2.59 11.62 9.77
N ALA A 199 -2.04 10.82 8.86
CA ALA A 199 -0.59 10.69 8.72
C ALA A 199 -0.17 10.93 7.25
N PRO A 200 0.95 11.65 7.01
CA PRO A 200 1.43 12.01 5.67
C PRO A 200 2.25 10.85 5.08
N PHE A 201 1.58 9.73 4.77
CA PHE A 201 2.21 8.50 4.27
C PHE A 201 3.06 8.75 3.03
N HIS A 202 4.15 8.01 2.91
CA HIS A 202 5.08 8.04 1.78
C HIS A 202 5.82 9.37 1.55
N SER A 203 5.69 10.34 2.46
CA SER A 203 6.48 11.56 2.48
C SER A 203 7.76 11.40 3.30
N THR A 204 8.66 12.38 3.21
CA THR A 204 9.88 12.43 4.03
C THR A 204 9.59 12.46 5.55
N LEU A 205 8.39 12.88 5.95
CA LEU A 205 7.94 12.85 7.34
C LEU A 205 7.79 11.42 7.89
N MET A 206 7.78 10.39 7.03
CA MET A 206 7.75 8.97 7.40
C MET A 206 9.16 8.38 7.63
N GLN A 207 10.24 9.15 7.55
CA GLN A 207 11.60 8.67 7.84
C GLN A 207 11.75 7.99 9.22
N PRO A 208 11.10 8.46 10.31
CA PRO A 208 11.14 7.75 11.59
C PRO A 208 10.54 6.33 11.50
N ALA A 209 9.44 6.16 10.77
CA ALA A 209 8.82 4.85 10.54
C ALA A 209 9.74 3.92 9.73
N SER A 210 10.36 4.44 8.66
CA SER A 210 11.32 3.70 7.83
C SER A 210 12.51 3.17 8.67
N LYS A 211 13.08 3.99 9.56
CA LYS A 211 14.17 3.57 10.45
C LYS A 211 13.75 2.45 11.40
N ARG A 212 12.59 2.56 12.03
CA ARG A 212 12.06 1.52 12.92
C ARG A 212 11.74 0.23 12.19
N LEU A 213 11.28 0.31 10.93
CA LEU A 213 11.10 -0.86 10.08
C LEU A 213 12.41 -1.54 9.75
N ALA A 214 13.47 -0.79 9.46
CA ALA A 214 14.80 -1.35 9.23
C ALA A 214 15.27 -2.19 10.43
N GLU A 215 15.07 -1.71 11.66
CA GLU A 215 15.40 -2.45 12.89
C GLU A 215 14.58 -3.76 13.00
N VAL A 216 13.30 -3.72 12.68
CA VAL A 216 12.45 -4.94 12.66
C VAL A 216 12.95 -5.93 11.63
N PHE A 217 13.35 -5.47 10.44
CA PHE A 217 13.81 -6.32 9.34
C PHE A 217 15.14 -7.03 9.62
N GLU A 218 15.93 -6.59 10.59
CA GLU A 218 17.12 -7.31 11.03
C GLU A 218 16.80 -8.68 11.66
N THR A 219 15.58 -8.86 12.14
CA THR A 219 15.11 -10.12 12.75
C THR A 219 14.29 -10.98 11.79
N ILE A 220 14.11 -10.55 10.55
CA ILE A 220 13.26 -11.20 9.55
C ILE A 220 14.13 -11.78 8.43
N THR A 221 13.79 -12.96 7.97
CA THR A 221 14.41 -13.56 6.79
C THR A 221 13.66 -13.13 5.54
N PHE A 222 14.36 -12.49 4.62
CA PHE A 222 13.88 -12.20 3.28
C PHE A 222 14.45 -13.24 2.31
N HIS A 223 13.60 -14.02 1.68
CA HIS A 223 13.96 -15.01 0.70
C HIS A 223 13.99 -14.41 -0.71
N ASP A 224 14.69 -15.07 -1.63
CA ASP A 224 14.57 -14.75 -3.05
C ASP A 224 13.13 -15.08 -3.51
N ALA A 225 12.49 -14.15 -4.20
CA ALA A 225 11.14 -14.31 -4.72
C ALA A 225 11.10 -15.34 -5.84
N LYS A 226 10.11 -16.23 -5.83
CA LYS A 226 9.89 -17.28 -6.85
C LYS A 226 9.33 -16.73 -8.15
N ILE A 227 8.64 -15.60 -8.08
CA ILE A 227 8.15 -14.80 -9.20
C ILE A 227 8.56 -13.34 -8.96
N PRO A 228 8.85 -12.55 -10.00
CA PRO A 228 9.22 -11.15 -9.81
C PRO A 228 8.08 -10.35 -9.18
N VAL A 229 8.45 -9.42 -8.30
CA VAL A 229 7.54 -8.44 -7.71
C VAL A 229 7.96 -7.05 -8.15
N VAL A 230 7.02 -6.23 -8.61
CA VAL A 230 7.32 -4.84 -8.99
C VAL A 230 7.31 -3.97 -7.75
N ALA A 231 8.48 -3.43 -7.38
CA ALA A 231 8.66 -2.61 -6.19
C ALA A 231 8.09 -1.20 -6.37
N ASN A 232 7.37 -0.69 -5.37
CA ASN A 232 6.71 0.63 -5.45
C ASN A 232 7.68 1.79 -5.66
N VAL A 233 8.88 1.72 -5.07
CA VAL A 233 9.83 2.84 -5.06
C VAL A 233 10.63 2.98 -6.36
N THR A 234 10.76 1.90 -7.13
CA THR A 234 11.53 1.88 -8.38
C THR A 234 10.66 1.60 -9.61
N ALA A 235 9.46 1.07 -9.42
CA ALA A 235 8.58 0.56 -10.47
C ALA A 235 9.28 -0.49 -11.38
N THR A 236 10.21 -1.25 -10.81
CA THR A 236 10.96 -2.32 -11.48
C THR A 236 10.82 -3.63 -10.73
N GLU A 237 11.01 -4.74 -11.45
CA GLU A 237 10.99 -6.08 -10.87
C GLU A 237 12.16 -6.31 -9.91
N VAL A 238 11.87 -6.88 -8.74
CA VAL A 238 12.83 -7.34 -7.74
C VAL A 238 12.60 -8.83 -7.47
N THR A 239 13.70 -9.56 -7.28
CA THR A 239 13.65 -11.00 -6.95
C THR A 239 14.58 -11.38 -5.81
N LYS A 240 15.61 -10.57 -5.53
CA LYS A 240 16.59 -10.86 -4.48
C LYS A 240 16.11 -10.38 -3.12
N GLY A 241 16.22 -11.24 -2.10
CA GLY A 241 15.77 -10.92 -0.75
C GLY A 241 16.34 -9.63 -0.18
N GLU A 242 17.64 -9.35 -0.41
CA GLU A 242 18.28 -8.11 0.03
C GLU A 242 17.73 -6.87 -0.68
N GLU A 243 17.50 -6.94 -2.00
CA GLU A 243 16.90 -5.84 -2.76
C GLU A 243 15.45 -5.56 -2.31
N ILE A 244 14.71 -6.64 -2.02
CA ILE A 244 13.35 -6.56 -1.47
C ILE A 244 13.36 -5.86 -0.11
N LYS A 245 14.26 -6.29 0.81
CA LYS A 245 14.44 -5.68 2.12
C LYS A 245 14.71 -4.18 2.02
N GLU A 246 15.69 -3.79 1.19
CA GLU A 246 16.05 -2.38 0.96
C GLU A 246 14.87 -1.57 0.38
N SER A 247 14.16 -2.13 -0.60
CA SER A 247 13.00 -1.49 -1.22
C SER A 247 11.90 -1.23 -0.21
N LEU A 248 11.58 -2.18 0.66
CA LEU A 248 10.56 -2.04 1.69
C LEU A 248 10.95 -1.05 2.79
N ILE A 249 12.23 -0.96 3.16
CA ILE A 249 12.71 0.07 4.10
C ILE A 249 12.45 1.47 3.54
N ARG A 250 12.76 1.66 2.26
CA ARG A 250 12.55 2.94 1.57
C ARG A 250 11.08 3.26 1.34
N GLN A 251 10.25 2.24 1.07
CA GLN A 251 8.85 2.37 0.66
C GLN A 251 8.01 3.19 1.64
N ALA A 252 8.25 3.10 2.96
CA ALA A 252 7.47 3.83 3.95
C ALA A 252 7.56 5.35 3.80
N ALA A 253 8.72 5.86 3.36
CA ALA A 253 9.06 7.29 3.26
C ALA A 253 9.35 7.76 1.84
N MET A 254 9.01 6.97 0.82
CA MET A 254 9.20 7.29 -0.59
C MET A 254 7.90 7.11 -1.38
N PRO A 255 7.78 7.78 -2.52
CA PRO A 255 6.59 7.69 -3.36
C PRO A 255 6.28 6.27 -3.83
N VAL A 256 4.98 6.00 -3.99
CA VAL A 256 4.44 4.81 -4.67
C VAL A 256 4.27 5.16 -6.15
N LEU A 257 5.09 4.57 -7.01
CA LEU A 257 5.09 4.78 -8.46
C LEU A 257 4.13 3.78 -9.14
N TRP A 258 2.84 3.79 -8.74
CA TRP A 258 1.87 2.76 -9.14
C TRP A 258 1.58 2.78 -10.63
N GLU A 259 1.32 3.95 -11.22
CA GLU A 259 1.11 4.10 -12.66
C GLU A 259 2.30 3.54 -13.46
N THR A 260 3.53 3.88 -13.06
CA THR A 260 4.74 3.38 -13.71
C THR A 260 4.88 1.86 -13.53
N SER A 261 4.55 1.34 -12.36
CA SER A 261 4.57 -0.11 -12.07
C SER A 261 3.59 -0.88 -12.97
N VAL A 262 2.37 -0.36 -13.12
CA VAL A 262 1.36 -0.97 -14.02
C VAL A 262 1.81 -0.91 -15.47
N ASN A 263 2.32 0.23 -15.93
CA ASN A 263 2.84 0.37 -17.30
C ASN A 263 4.04 -0.54 -17.56
N HIS A 264 4.92 -0.74 -16.57
CA HIS A 264 6.02 -1.69 -16.65
C HIS A 264 5.51 -3.13 -16.86
N MET A 265 4.53 -3.57 -16.08
CA MET A 265 3.91 -4.88 -16.25
C MET A 265 3.21 -5.02 -17.61
N ILE A 266 2.48 -4.01 -18.07
CA ILE A 266 1.82 -4.01 -19.38
C ILE A 266 2.83 -4.14 -20.51
N ALA A 267 3.94 -3.42 -20.45
CA ALA A 267 4.99 -3.47 -21.47
C ALA A 267 5.69 -4.85 -21.54
N GLY A 268 5.85 -5.51 -20.36
CA GLY A 268 6.46 -6.85 -20.28
C GLY A 268 5.52 -8.00 -20.59
N LEU A 269 4.22 -7.78 -20.57
CA LEU A 269 3.19 -8.82 -20.58
C LEU A 269 2.02 -8.42 -21.48
N SER A 270 1.50 -9.37 -22.29
CA SER A 270 0.13 -9.26 -22.81
C SER A 270 -0.83 -9.67 -21.70
N LEU A 271 -1.38 -8.70 -20.95
CA LEU A 271 -2.02 -8.95 -19.67
C LEU A 271 -3.53 -9.14 -19.71
N ILE A 272 -4.00 -10.11 -18.90
CA ILE A 272 -5.33 -10.05 -18.27
C ILE A 272 -5.09 -9.63 -16.83
N HIS A 273 -5.67 -8.50 -16.41
CA HIS A 273 -5.58 -8.03 -15.02
C HIS A 273 -6.62 -8.75 -14.18
N ILE A 274 -6.17 -9.40 -13.10
CA ILE A 274 -7.04 -9.85 -12.02
C ILE A 274 -6.70 -8.97 -10.81
N SER A 275 -7.57 -8.01 -10.53
CA SER A 275 -7.53 -7.23 -9.29
C SER A 275 -8.76 -7.57 -8.46
N GLU A 276 -8.64 -7.51 -7.14
CA GLU A 276 -9.84 -7.44 -6.31
C GLU A 276 -10.69 -6.23 -6.73
N PRO A 277 -12.03 -6.35 -6.67
CA PRO A 277 -12.92 -5.21 -6.90
C PRO A 277 -12.76 -4.22 -5.75
N THR A 278 -11.70 -3.43 -5.79
CA THR A 278 -11.62 -2.22 -5.00
C THR A 278 -12.54 -1.21 -5.64
N ARG A 279 -13.42 -0.59 -4.87
CA ARG A 279 -14.14 0.58 -5.35
C ARG A 279 -13.11 1.60 -5.80
N LEU A 280 -13.04 1.84 -7.12
CA LEU A 280 -12.14 2.85 -7.73
C LEU A 280 -12.39 4.27 -7.20
N ASP A 281 -13.55 4.48 -6.56
CA ASP A 281 -13.95 5.69 -5.87
C ASP A 281 -13.30 5.85 -4.46
N VAL A 282 -12.58 4.84 -3.97
CA VAL A 282 -11.90 4.84 -2.66
C VAL A 282 -10.37 4.91 -2.79
N ILE A 283 -9.83 4.90 -4.01
CA ILE A 283 -8.42 5.29 -4.23
C ILE A 283 -8.34 6.79 -4.13
N SER A 284 -8.49 7.19 -2.98
CA SER A 284 -8.22 8.52 -2.52
C SER A 284 -6.92 8.48 -1.76
#